data_54a11023fe005815c206d3146e1a352a
#
_entry.id   54a11023fe005815c206d3146e1a352a
#
_cell.length_a   1.000
_cell.length_b   1.000
_cell.length_c   1.000
_cell.angle_alpha   90.00
_cell.angle_beta   90.00
_cell.angle_gamma   90.00
#
_symmetry.space_group_name_H-M   'P 1'
#
loop_
_entity.id
_entity.type
_entity.pdbx_description
1 polymer ?
#
loop_
_entity_poly.entity_id
_entity_poly.type
_entity_poly.pdbx_seq_one_letter_code
_entity_poly.pdbx_strand_id
1 'polypeptide(L)'
;MVQNLGSAITWGIAFGSKQSLSSLETHKLNYKKLPFTKSPLEIFSNLHKHYQTAFILESIEGPQKLAQYSFIGFDPRLTLKIKNGEAEIRNERTGDIEREKTVDPLRIARMFVESAGLSNHEFRFVGGAVGYISYDAVRYWEKLPQEAVDSLHFPDVQLGLFDDGIVFDHKQKRALYYYSTENRITEIQRLIKQPIDQEPLVFGKPKVNPSKENFEKAVEKAKEYVASGDVFQVVLSKRYEFQFRGDLITFYSSLREINPSPYMYFLKSGERQIVGSSPEMLVRVENRVVETFPIAGTRPCVKDPRENKRLAKELLADPKERAEHLMLVDLARNDIGKIVKFGSVRVPEFMKVHRYSHVQHIVSQVVGDLKDDQKSYDALRAVFPAGTVSGAPKVRAMEIIEELEPYRRGPYAGAVGYFSYNGNADFAITIRTLFAEKERAYIQAGAGIVADSVPEKEWFETDHKAEALMKAVKKAGGQSN
;
A
#
# COMPACT_ATOMS: atom_id res chain seq x y z
N MET A 1 -21.27 17.83 -31.02
CA MET A 1 -20.70 16.81 -31.91
C MET A 1 -19.44 16.26 -31.22
N VAL A 2 -19.59 15.16 -30.50
CA VAL A 2 -18.46 14.42 -29.91
C VAL A 2 -18.37 13.13 -30.68
N GLN A 3 -17.36 13.04 -31.55
CA GLN A 3 -17.08 11.82 -32.31
C GLN A 3 -16.48 10.78 -31.38
N ASN A 4 -17.20 9.66 -31.27
CA ASN A 4 -16.70 8.39 -30.74
C ASN A 4 -15.50 7.92 -31.59
N LEU A 5 -14.31 7.94 -31.00
CA LEU A 5 -13.16 7.18 -31.48
C LEU A 5 -13.01 5.94 -30.60
N GLY A 6 -13.86 4.96 -30.85
CA GLY A 6 -13.68 3.58 -30.39
C GLY A 6 -12.66 2.88 -31.29
N SER A 7 -11.37 3.07 -31.06
CA SER A 7 -10.35 2.18 -31.59
C SER A 7 -10.24 0.96 -30.67
N ALA A 8 -10.81 -0.16 -31.11
CA ALA A 8 -10.50 -1.47 -30.54
C ALA A 8 -9.01 -1.75 -30.82
N ILE A 9 -8.16 -1.49 -29.80
CA ILE A 9 -6.75 -1.84 -29.84
C ILE A 9 -6.68 -3.35 -29.63
N THR A 10 -6.29 -4.06 -30.69
CA THR A 10 -6.02 -5.49 -30.66
C THR A 10 -4.68 -5.72 -29.99
N TRP A 11 -4.68 -6.15 -28.74
CA TRP A 11 -3.50 -6.69 -28.03
C TRP A 11 -3.05 -7.99 -28.73
N GLY A 12 -2.07 -7.90 -29.62
CA GLY A 12 -1.74 -9.01 -30.51
C GLY A 12 -0.62 -9.92 -30.02
N ILE A 13 0.26 -9.49 -29.12
CA ILE A 13 1.50 -10.21 -28.83
C ILE A 13 1.60 -10.63 -27.35
N ALA A 14 1.24 -9.81 -26.38
CA ALA A 14 1.32 -10.19 -24.95
C ALA A 14 0.32 -11.28 -24.55
N PHE A 15 -0.77 -11.45 -25.30
CA PHE A 15 -1.85 -12.38 -24.96
C PHE A 15 -1.93 -13.62 -25.88
N GLY A 16 -0.93 -13.88 -26.72
CA GLY A 16 -0.89 -15.06 -27.62
C GLY A 16 -2.08 -15.10 -28.58
N SER A 17 -1.83 -14.84 -29.88
CA SER A 17 -2.69 -14.99 -31.06
C SER A 17 -4.19 -14.70 -30.87
N LYS A 18 -4.72 -13.75 -31.64
CA LYS A 18 -6.14 -13.44 -31.95
C LYS A 18 -7.16 -14.50 -31.48
N GLN A 19 -7.40 -14.63 -30.19
CA GLN A 19 -8.65 -15.20 -29.70
C GLN A 19 -9.62 -14.04 -29.53
N SER A 20 -10.70 -14.08 -30.29
CA SER A 20 -11.83 -13.17 -30.17
C SER A 20 -12.31 -13.17 -28.71
N LEU A 21 -12.65 -12.00 -28.18
CA LEU A 21 -13.24 -11.78 -26.84
C LEU A 21 -14.51 -12.62 -26.53
N SER A 22 -14.89 -13.54 -27.39
CA SER A 22 -16.11 -14.36 -27.30
C SER A 22 -15.94 -15.71 -26.61
N SER A 23 -14.74 -16.09 -26.15
CA SER A 23 -14.53 -17.30 -25.35
C SER A 23 -13.59 -17.02 -24.16
N LEU A 24 -14.07 -16.25 -23.19
CA LEU A 24 -13.50 -16.26 -21.83
C LEU A 24 -13.83 -17.63 -21.22
N GLU A 25 -12.98 -18.63 -21.47
CA GLU A 25 -12.95 -19.82 -20.64
C GLU A 25 -12.66 -19.36 -19.22
N THR A 26 -13.63 -19.51 -18.32
CA THR A 26 -13.43 -19.24 -16.90
C THR A 26 -12.38 -20.23 -16.38
N HIS A 27 -11.16 -19.75 -16.19
CA HIS A 27 -10.09 -20.59 -15.63
C HIS A 27 -10.48 -21.00 -14.23
N LYS A 28 -10.53 -22.32 -14.00
CA LYS A 28 -10.82 -22.85 -12.68
C LYS A 28 -9.56 -22.81 -11.84
N LEU A 29 -9.67 -22.19 -10.67
CA LEU A 29 -8.59 -22.20 -9.69
C LEU A 29 -8.45 -23.59 -9.06
N ASN A 30 -7.24 -24.11 -9.04
CA ASN A 30 -6.89 -25.39 -8.44
C ASN A 30 -6.09 -25.18 -7.16
N TYR A 31 -6.20 -26.12 -6.20
CA TYR A 31 -5.50 -26.05 -4.93
C TYR A 31 -4.73 -27.32 -4.63
N LYS A 32 -3.53 -27.19 -4.06
CA LYS A 32 -2.73 -28.27 -3.48
C LYS A 32 -2.37 -27.92 -2.04
N LYS A 33 -2.52 -28.87 -1.12
CA LYS A 33 -2.09 -28.69 0.27
C LYS A 33 -0.57 -28.61 0.37
N LEU A 34 -0.10 -27.67 1.16
CA LEU A 34 1.29 -27.59 1.61
C LEU A 34 1.37 -27.96 3.09
N PRO A 35 2.51 -28.55 3.55
CA PRO A 35 2.72 -28.76 4.98
C PRO A 35 2.68 -27.41 5.73
N PHE A 36 1.87 -27.34 6.80
CA PHE A 36 1.78 -26.15 7.66
C PHE A 36 2.86 -26.16 8.75
N THR A 37 4.08 -26.55 8.40
CA THR A 37 5.21 -26.68 9.33
C THR A 37 6.18 -25.51 9.28
N LYS A 38 6.12 -24.70 8.23
CA LYS A 38 6.92 -23.49 8.05
C LYS A 38 6.03 -22.25 8.10
N SER A 39 6.56 -21.17 8.65
CA SER A 39 5.87 -19.87 8.64
C SER A 39 5.84 -19.27 7.24
N PRO A 40 4.91 -18.32 6.95
CA PRO A 40 4.89 -17.59 5.69
C PRO A 40 6.24 -16.93 5.37
N LEU A 41 6.91 -16.36 6.38
CA LEU A 41 8.22 -15.72 6.21
C LEU A 41 9.30 -16.71 5.80
N GLU A 42 9.37 -17.90 6.39
CA GLU A 42 10.35 -18.92 6.02
C GLU A 42 10.16 -19.39 4.58
N ILE A 43 8.91 -19.58 4.15
CA ILE A 43 8.61 -19.95 2.75
C ILE A 43 8.96 -18.80 1.82
N PHE A 44 8.56 -17.59 2.16
CA PHE A 44 8.86 -16.40 1.34
C PHE A 44 10.36 -16.18 1.20
N SER A 45 11.15 -16.33 2.27
CA SER A 45 12.61 -16.15 2.24
C SER A 45 13.31 -17.06 1.20
N ASN A 46 12.86 -18.31 1.07
CA ASN A 46 13.38 -19.20 0.03
C ASN A 46 12.98 -18.76 -1.38
N LEU A 47 11.69 -18.40 -1.58
CA LEU A 47 11.18 -18.01 -2.89
C LEU A 47 11.73 -16.65 -3.33
N HIS A 48 11.84 -15.70 -2.41
CA HIS A 48 12.43 -14.38 -2.63
C HIS A 48 13.85 -14.43 -3.19
N LYS A 49 14.68 -15.37 -2.71
CA LYS A 49 16.05 -15.54 -3.23
C LYS A 49 16.07 -16.08 -4.65
N HIS A 50 15.13 -16.97 -4.94
CA HIS A 50 15.11 -17.68 -6.22
C HIS A 50 14.52 -16.84 -7.36
N TYR A 51 13.47 -16.05 -7.07
CA TYR A 51 12.74 -15.28 -8.09
C TYR A 51 13.09 -13.80 -8.05
N GLN A 52 13.17 -13.19 -9.25
CA GLN A 52 13.42 -11.74 -9.41
C GLN A 52 12.23 -10.90 -8.95
N THR A 53 11.02 -11.44 -9.08
CA THR A 53 9.79 -10.76 -8.66
C THR A 53 9.02 -11.68 -7.73
N ALA A 54 8.79 -11.22 -6.52
CA ALA A 54 8.06 -11.95 -5.49
C ALA A 54 7.45 -10.98 -4.47
N PHE A 55 6.40 -11.43 -3.80
CA PHE A 55 5.80 -10.67 -2.72
C PHE A 55 5.36 -11.56 -1.56
N ILE A 56 5.28 -10.96 -0.39
CA ILE A 56 4.50 -11.44 0.75
C ILE A 56 3.60 -10.31 1.24
N LEU A 57 2.32 -10.62 1.45
CA LEU A 57 1.34 -9.76 2.12
C LEU A 57 0.83 -10.51 3.34
N GLU A 58 0.99 -9.92 4.52
CA GLU A 58 0.57 -10.53 5.78
C GLU A 58 -0.26 -9.56 6.60
N SER A 59 -1.13 -10.10 7.44
CA SER A 59 -1.77 -9.37 8.52
C SER A 59 -1.41 -10.04 9.84
N ILE A 60 -0.59 -9.40 10.66
CA ILE A 60 -0.05 -10.01 11.88
C ILE A 60 -0.81 -9.53 13.12
N GLU A 61 -1.29 -8.30 13.11
CA GLU A 61 -2.02 -7.68 14.22
C GLU A 61 -3.27 -6.98 13.70
N GLY A 62 -4.32 -6.93 14.51
CA GLY A 62 -5.56 -6.22 14.19
C GLY A 62 -6.82 -7.04 14.48
N PRO A 63 -8.00 -6.51 14.16
CA PRO A 63 -9.25 -7.25 14.29
C PRO A 63 -9.20 -8.59 13.53
N GLN A 64 -9.78 -9.66 14.08
CA GLN A 64 -9.75 -11.01 13.49
C GLN A 64 -10.14 -11.08 12.00
N LYS A 65 -10.97 -10.13 11.53
CA LYS A 65 -11.31 -9.98 10.11
C LYS A 65 -10.11 -9.57 9.23
N LEU A 66 -9.14 -8.85 9.76
CA LEU A 66 -7.97 -8.37 9.02
C LEU A 66 -6.84 -9.40 9.04
N ALA A 67 -6.60 -10.05 10.18
CA ALA A 67 -5.47 -10.96 10.42
C ALA A 67 -5.78 -12.42 10.06
N GLN A 68 -6.50 -12.69 8.97
CA GLN A 68 -6.90 -14.05 8.62
C GLN A 68 -5.96 -14.74 7.64
N TYR A 69 -5.39 -14.00 6.68
CA TYR A 69 -4.62 -14.58 5.58
C TYR A 69 -3.22 -13.99 5.46
N SER A 70 -2.26 -14.84 5.02
CA SER A 70 -1.03 -14.36 4.39
C SER A 70 -0.96 -14.90 2.96
N PHE A 71 -0.52 -14.06 2.04
CA PHE A 71 -0.38 -14.38 0.62
C PHE A 71 1.07 -14.24 0.18
N ILE A 72 1.56 -15.23 -0.57
CA ILE A 72 2.89 -15.20 -1.19
C ILE A 72 2.70 -15.44 -2.69
N GLY A 73 3.26 -14.55 -3.51
CA GLY A 73 3.35 -14.73 -4.95
C GLY A 73 4.79 -14.58 -5.42
N PHE A 74 5.10 -15.19 -6.52
CA PHE A 74 6.43 -15.22 -7.11
C PHE A 74 6.31 -15.45 -8.61
N ASP A 75 7.31 -14.98 -9.37
CA ASP A 75 7.44 -15.22 -10.80
C ASP A 75 6.16 -14.86 -11.59
N PRO A 76 5.76 -13.59 -11.62
CA PRO A 76 4.54 -13.17 -12.30
C PRO A 76 4.62 -13.47 -13.80
N ARG A 77 3.49 -13.78 -14.43
CA ARG A 77 3.41 -13.98 -15.88
C ARG A 77 3.70 -12.70 -16.65
N LEU A 78 3.15 -11.59 -16.17
CA LEU A 78 3.31 -10.25 -16.75
C LEU A 78 3.72 -9.25 -15.67
N THR A 79 4.47 -8.24 -16.07
CA THR A 79 4.70 -7.04 -15.24
C THR A 79 4.23 -5.79 -15.97
N LEU A 80 3.65 -4.87 -15.21
CA LEU A 80 3.20 -3.55 -15.65
C LEU A 80 3.99 -2.47 -14.93
N LYS A 81 4.58 -1.54 -15.69
CA LYS A 81 5.18 -0.32 -15.19
C LYS A 81 4.57 0.86 -15.93
N ILE A 82 4.16 1.89 -15.19
CA ILE A 82 3.67 3.14 -15.78
C ILE A 82 4.48 4.28 -15.19
N LYS A 83 5.01 5.14 -16.06
CA LYS A 83 5.74 6.34 -15.67
C LYS A 83 5.49 7.44 -16.69
N ASN A 84 5.13 8.65 -16.20
CA ASN A 84 4.96 9.85 -17.04
C ASN A 84 4.03 9.62 -18.25
N GLY A 85 2.93 8.88 -18.07
CA GLY A 85 1.97 8.61 -19.13
C GLY A 85 2.37 7.52 -20.14
N GLU A 86 3.47 6.81 -19.91
CA GLU A 86 3.89 5.66 -20.69
C GLU A 86 3.72 4.37 -19.88
N ALA A 87 2.95 3.43 -20.40
CA ALA A 87 2.77 2.10 -19.83
C ALA A 87 3.65 1.10 -20.57
N GLU A 88 4.42 0.30 -19.83
CA GLU A 88 5.22 -0.82 -20.30
C GLU A 88 4.66 -2.11 -19.70
N ILE A 89 4.21 -3.04 -20.54
CA ILE A 89 3.80 -4.39 -20.16
C ILE A 89 4.85 -5.36 -20.70
N ARG A 90 5.42 -6.14 -19.80
CA ARG A 90 6.42 -7.16 -20.14
C ARG A 90 5.88 -8.55 -19.84
N ASN A 91 6.01 -9.44 -20.81
CA ASN A 91 5.81 -10.86 -20.61
C ASN A 91 7.10 -11.46 -20.06
N GLU A 92 7.06 -11.92 -18.80
CA GLU A 92 8.27 -12.41 -18.12
C GLU A 92 8.72 -13.80 -18.63
N ARG A 93 7.85 -14.53 -19.36
CA ARG A 93 8.18 -15.83 -19.95
C ARG A 93 8.85 -15.70 -21.31
N THR A 94 8.36 -14.81 -22.16
CA THR A 94 8.88 -14.62 -23.54
C THR A 94 9.90 -13.50 -23.64
N GLY A 95 9.87 -12.54 -22.70
CA GLY A 95 10.67 -11.34 -22.73
C GLY A 95 10.08 -10.22 -23.60
N ASP A 96 8.92 -10.45 -24.25
CA ASP A 96 8.26 -9.45 -25.09
C ASP A 96 7.81 -8.24 -24.26
N ILE A 97 7.93 -7.06 -24.86
CA ILE A 97 7.58 -5.79 -24.23
C ILE A 97 6.61 -5.04 -25.15
N GLU A 98 5.46 -4.66 -24.61
CA GLU A 98 4.52 -3.75 -25.23
C GLU A 98 4.51 -2.40 -24.53
N ARG A 99 4.41 -1.31 -25.30
CA ARG A 99 4.35 0.05 -24.76
C ARG A 99 3.16 0.79 -25.34
N GLU A 100 2.45 1.51 -24.47
CA GLU A 100 1.38 2.41 -24.91
C GLU A 100 1.35 3.69 -24.07
N LYS A 101 0.83 4.78 -24.65
CA LYS A 101 0.55 6.01 -23.91
C LYS A 101 -0.77 5.87 -23.16
N THR A 102 -0.81 6.34 -21.93
CA THR A 102 -2.01 6.33 -21.10
C THR A 102 -2.19 7.65 -20.36
N VAL A 103 -3.45 8.07 -20.24
CA VAL A 103 -3.88 9.18 -19.39
C VAL A 103 -4.59 8.67 -18.14
N ASP A 104 -4.80 7.35 -18.02
CA ASP A 104 -5.41 6.71 -16.86
C ASP A 104 -4.73 5.36 -16.58
N PRO A 105 -3.82 5.32 -15.58
CA PRO A 105 -3.10 4.11 -15.23
C PRO A 105 -4.00 3.00 -14.70
N LEU A 106 -5.12 3.33 -14.06
CA LEU A 106 -6.04 2.30 -13.52
C LEU A 106 -6.85 1.63 -14.63
N ARG A 107 -7.09 2.31 -15.75
CA ARG A 107 -7.65 1.68 -16.94
C ARG A 107 -6.73 0.57 -17.45
N ILE A 108 -5.42 0.82 -17.50
CA ILE A 108 -4.44 -0.19 -17.92
C ILE A 108 -4.38 -1.33 -16.91
N ALA A 109 -4.31 -1.01 -15.61
CA ALA A 109 -4.33 -2.03 -14.56
C ALA A 109 -5.58 -2.92 -14.63
N ARG A 110 -6.74 -2.34 -14.94
CA ARG A 110 -8.00 -3.07 -15.16
C ARG A 110 -7.90 -4.03 -16.33
N MET A 111 -7.45 -3.55 -17.49
CA MET A 111 -7.27 -4.42 -18.68
C MET A 111 -6.29 -5.54 -18.39
N PHE A 112 -5.20 -5.24 -17.70
CA PHE A 112 -4.17 -6.17 -17.28
C PHE A 112 -4.71 -7.34 -16.44
N VAL A 113 -5.65 -7.08 -15.51
CA VAL A 113 -6.24 -8.10 -14.62
C VAL A 113 -7.44 -8.80 -15.26
N GLU A 114 -8.36 -8.04 -15.87
CA GLU A 114 -9.62 -8.59 -16.39
C GLU A 114 -9.44 -9.52 -17.60
N SER A 115 -8.27 -9.49 -18.24
CA SER A 115 -7.94 -10.43 -19.33
C SER A 115 -7.86 -11.89 -18.89
N ALA A 116 -7.85 -12.19 -17.58
CA ALA A 116 -7.59 -13.53 -17.06
C ALA A 116 -8.81 -14.22 -16.40
N GLY A 117 -9.93 -13.57 -16.27
CA GLY A 117 -11.24 -14.00 -15.72
C GLY A 117 -11.29 -15.30 -14.90
N LEU A 118 -11.37 -15.20 -13.57
CA LEU A 118 -11.56 -16.34 -12.66
C LEU A 118 -12.84 -16.23 -11.85
N SER A 119 -13.57 -17.31 -11.65
CA SER A 119 -14.91 -17.30 -11.03
C SER A 119 -15.02 -18.04 -9.68
N ASN A 120 -13.92 -18.39 -9.00
CA ASN A 120 -14.01 -19.09 -7.71
C ASN A 120 -13.52 -18.23 -6.55
N HIS A 121 -14.26 -18.22 -5.43
CA HIS A 121 -14.22 -17.18 -4.40
C HIS A 121 -13.97 -17.69 -2.98
N GLU A 122 -13.18 -18.77 -2.80
CA GLU A 122 -12.90 -19.26 -1.44
C GLU A 122 -12.09 -18.24 -0.62
N PHE A 123 -11.14 -17.53 -1.28
CA PHE A 123 -10.26 -16.56 -0.63
C PHE A 123 -10.48 -15.15 -1.15
N ARG A 124 -10.10 -14.16 -0.33
CA ARG A 124 -10.15 -12.75 -0.69
C ARG A 124 -9.25 -12.43 -1.89
N PHE A 125 -8.08 -13.08 -1.96
CA PHE A 125 -7.15 -13.02 -3.08
C PHE A 125 -6.97 -14.42 -3.69
N VAL A 126 -7.14 -14.52 -5.00
CA VAL A 126 -7.08 -15.77 -5.78
C VAL A 126 -6.18 -15.65 -7.00
N GLY A 127 -5.12 -14.85 -6.88
CA GLY A 127 -4.32 -14.37 -8.00
C GLY A 127 -4.81 -13.02 -8.50
N GLY A 128 -4.01 -12.40 -9.37
CA GLY A 128 -4.28 -11.06 -9.88
C GLY A 128 -3.04 -10.16 -9.84
N ALA A 129 -3.24 -8.87 -9.91
CA ALA A 129 -2.17 -7.89 -9.91
C ALA A 129 -1.81 -7.45 -8.48
N VAL A 130 -0.54 -7.59 -8.12
CA VAL A 130 0.02 -7.15 -6.83
C VAL A 130 1.13 -6.16 -7.06
N GLY A 131 1.17 -5.10 -6.25
CA GLY A 131 2.22 -4.10 -6.33
C GLY A 131 1.87 -2.80 -5.63
N TYR A 132 2.30 -1.68 -6.19
CA TYR A 132 2.08 -0.37 -5.61
C TYR A 132 1.65 0.67 -6.66
N ILE A 133 1.00 1.72 -6.15
CA ILE A 133 0.64 2.92 -6.87
C ILE A 133 1.26 4.09 -6.10
N SER A 134 2.19 4.82 -6.75
CA SER A 134 2.86 5.97 -6.16
C SER A 134 1.88 7.10 -5.88
N TYR A 135 2.16 7.92 -4.84
CA TYR A 135 1.40 9.15 -4.58
C TYR A 135 1.29 10.03 -5.83
N ASP A 136 2.36 10.12 -6.60
CA ASP A 136 2.43 10.94 -7.80
C ASP A 136 1.49 10.48 -8.93
N ALA A 137 0.92 9.26 -8.85
CA ALA A 137 -0.12 8.80 -9.76
C ALA A 137 -1.40 9.68 -9.70
N VAL A 138 -1.61 10.44 -8.62
CA VAL A 138 -2.72 11.39 -8.52
C VAL A 138 -2.73 12.41 -9.67
N ARG A 139 -1.57 12.73 -10.25
CA ARG A 139 -1.42 13.65 -11.39
C ARG A 139 -2.10 13.21 -12.66
N TYR A 140 -2.50 11.95 -12.75
CA TYR A 140 -3.34 11.47 -13.86
C TYR A 140 -4.81 11.86 -13.69
N TRP A 141 -5.23 12.21 -12.47
CA TRP A 141 -6.62 12.50 -12.13
C TRP A 141 -6.86 13.93 -11.67
N GLU A 142 -5.83 14.55 -11.08
CA GLU A 142 -5.87 15.92 -10.56
C GLU A 142 -4.79 16.78 -11.20
N LYS A 143 -5.13 18.01 -11.54
CA LYS A 143 -4.18 18.96 -12.09
C LYS A 143 -3.40 19.62 -10.97
N LEU A 144 -2.16 19.20 -10.75
CA LEU A 144 -1.27 19.73 -9.73
C LEU A 144 -0.10 20.50 -10.36
N PRO A 145 0.49 21.48 -9.63
CA PRO A 145 1.75 22.11 -10.00
C PRO A 145 2.87 21.08 -10.20
N GLN A 146 3.97 21.48 -10.83
CA GLN A 146 5.11 20.59 -11.10
C GLN A 146 6.41 21.24 -10.58
N GLU A 147 6.46 21.49 -9.27
CA GLU A 147 7.56 22.18 -8.62
C GLU A 147 8.54 21.21 -7.97
N ALA A 148 8.02 20.13 -7.38
CA ALA A 148 8.84 19.12 -6.72
C ALA A 148 9.62 18.23 -7.73
N VAL A 149 10.89 17.98 -7.42
CA VAL A 149 11.81 17.22 -8.27
C VAL A 149 11.61 15.71 -8.08
N ASP A 150 11.42 14.96 -9.17
CA ASP A 150 11.45 13.49 -9.14
C ASP A 150 12.89 12.96 -9.06
N SER A 151 13.41 12.84 -7.84
CA SER A 151 14.78 12.38 -7.58
C SER A 151 14.92 10.86 -7.46
N LEU A 152 13.82 10.14 -7.37
CA LEU A 152 13.80 8.70 -7.11
C LEU A 152 13.49 7.88 -8.36
N HIS A 153 12.79 8.46 -9.32
CA HIS A 153 12.38 7.83 -10.58
C HIS A 153 11.57 6.52 -10.41
N PHE A 154 10.90 6.33 -9.27
CA PHE A 154 10.00 5.19 -9.11
C PHE A 154 8.85 5.27 -10.12
N PRO A 155 8.39 4.14 -10.69
CA PRO A 155 7.15 4.09 -11.46
C PRO A 155 5.97 4.71 -10.72
N ASP A 156 5.08 5.35 -11.47
CA ASP A 156 3.81 5.85 -10.93
C ASP A 156 2.90 4.68 -10.56
N VAL A 157 2.98 3.58 -11.34
CA VAL A 157 2.34 2.29 -11.03
C VAL A 157 3.31 1.17 -11.37
N GLN A 158 3.46 0.19 -10.47
CA GLN A 158 4.19 -1.04 -10.73
C GLN A 158 3.42 -2.23 -10.16
N LEU A 159 3.00 -3.15 -11.04
CA LEU A 159 2.21 -4.32 -10.70
C LEU A 159 2.81 -5.57 -11.37
N GLY A 160 2.77 -6.70 -10.67
CA GLY A 160 3.00 -8.03 -11.25
C GLY A 160 1.70 -8.81 -11.31
N LEU A 161 1.44 -9.56 -12.40
CA LEU A 161 0.27 -10.41 -12.59
C LEU A 161 0.60 -11.86 -12.24
N PHE A 162 0.06 -12.33 -11.13
CA PHE A 162 0.35 -13.63 -10.55
C PHE A 162 -0.82 -14.59 -10.76
N ASP A 163 -0.57 -15.68 -11.50
CA ASP A 163 -1.55 -16.71 -11.81
C ASP A 163 -1.52 -17.88 -10.81
N ASP A 164 -0.49 -17.93 -9.96
CA ASP A 164 -0.33 -18.89 -8.87
C ASP A 164 0.31 -18.24 -7.65
N GLY A 165 0.23 -18.92 -6.52
CA GLY A 165 0.81 -18.45 -5.26
C GLY A 165 0.45 -19.35 -4.08
N ILE A 166 0.82 -18.89 -2.89
CA ILE A 166 0.56 -19.61 -1.65
C ILE A 166 -0.32 -18.75 -0.76
N VAL A 167 -1.37 -19.35 -0.22
CA VAL A 167 -2.22 -18.75 0.80
C VAL A 167 -2.13 -19.51 2.11
N PHE A 168 -1.90 -18.79 3.18
CA PHE A 168 -2.02 -19.26 4.56
C PHE A 168 -3.35 -18.79 5.13
N ASP A 169 -4.18 -19.73 5.55
CA ASP A 169 -5.37 -19.47 6.33
C ASP A 169 -5.04 -19.71 7.82
N HIS A 170 -4.78 -18.65 8.54
CA HIS A 170 -4.39 -18.72 9.95
C HIS A 170 -5.53 -19.22 10.84
N LYS A 171 -6.78 -18.95 10.46
CA LYS A 171 -7.96 -19.42 11.19
C LYS A 171 -8.14 -20.93 11.08
N GLN A 172 -7.97 -21.48 9.87
CA GLN A 172 -8.09 -22.92 9.61
C GLN A 172 -6.76 -23.66 9.78
N LYS A 173 -5.66 -22.96 10.10
CA LYS A 173 -4.29 -23.52 10.24
C LYS A 173 -3.89 -24.39 9.05
N ARG A 174 -4.09 -23.86 7.83
CA ARG A 174 -3.73 -24.55 6.59
C ARG A 174 -2.94 -23.65 5.65
N ALA A 175 -2.05 -24.26 4.87
CA ALA A 175 -1.34 -23.63 3.78
C ALA A 175 -1.74 -24.31 2.46
N LEU A 176 -2.06 -23.54 1.44
CA LEU A 176 -2.46 -24.03 0.13
C LEU A 176 -1.65 -23.32 -0.95
N TYR A 177 -1.16 -24.08 -1.90
CA TYR A 177 -0.71 -23.58 -3.17
C TYR A 177 -1.91 -23.54 -4.12
N TYR A 178 -2.19 -22.37 -4.70
CA TYR A 178 -3.23 -22.20 -5.71
C TYR A 178 -2.59 -21.90 -7.08
N TYR A 179 -3.23 -22.33 -8.15
CA TYR A 179 -2.79 -22.08 -9.53
C TYR A 179 -3.97 -22.13 -10.49
N SER A 180 -3.91 -21.32 -11.55
CA SER A 180 -4.91 -21.30 -12.63
C SER A 180 -4.46 -22.00 -13.89
N THR A 181 -3.17 -22.02 -14.18
CA THR A 181 -2.59 -22.56 -15.41
C THR A 181 -1.65 -23.73 -15.11
N GLU A 182 -0.44 -23.47 -14.67
CA GLU A 182 0.61 -24.46 -14.47
C GLU A 182 0.74 -24.90 -13.00
N ASN A 183 0.87 -26.20 -12.79
CA ASN A 183 1.10 -26.75 -11.45
C ASN A 183 2.59 -26.88 -11.15
N ARG A 184 3.13 -25.93 -10.39
CA ARG A 184 4.55 -25.88 -9.99
C ARG A 184 4.82 -26.43 -8.59
N ILE A 185 3.90 -27.21 -8.01
CA ILE A 185 4.00 -27.68 -6.61
C ILE A 185 5.31 -28.40 -6.30
N THR A 186 5.81 -29.23 -7.24
CA THR A 186 7.04 -30.00 -7.06
C THR A 186 8.27 -29.10 -6.98
N GLU A 187 8.32 -28.08 -7.82
CA GLU A 187 9.37 -27.05 -7.79
C GLU A 187 9.34 -26.28 -6.47
N ILE A 188 8.16 -25.78 -6.08
CA ILE A 188 7.96 -25.05 -4.84
C ILE A 188 8.40 -25.88 -3.63
N GLN A 189 7.98 -27.15 -3.55
CA GLN A 189 8.37 -28.05 -2.47
C GLN A 189 9.89 -28.30 -2.41
N ARG A 190 10.58 -28.30 -3.54
CA ARG A 190 12.04 -28.37 -3.60
C ARG A 190 12.67 -27.08 -3.07
N LEU A 191 12.21 -25.91 -3.53
CA LEU A 191 12.76 -24.62 -3.16
C LEU A 191 12.60 -24.33 -1.66
N ILE A 192 11.44 -24.58 -1.09
CA ILE A 192 11.17 -24.29 0.33
C ILE A 192 11.95 -25.21 1.30
N LYS A 193 12.57 -26.28 0.82
CA LYS A 193 13.44 -27.18 1.62
C LYS A 193 14.90 -26.73 1.63
N GLN A 194 15.29 -25.81 0.76
CA GLN A 194 16.68 -25.34 0.70
C GLN A 194 17.05 -24.58 1.99
N PRO A 195 18.30 -24.69 2.44
CA PRO A 195 18.77 -23.88 3.56
C PRO A 195 18.75 -22.41 3.16
N ILE A 196 18.38 -21.54 4.10
CA ILE A 196 18.39 -20.11 3.91
C ILE A 196 19.76 -19.59 4.35
N ASP A 197 20.58 -19.23 3.38
CA ASP A 197 21.80 -18.49 3.64
C ASP A 197 21.48 -16.99 3.52
N GLN A 198 21.55 -16.25 4.62
CA GLN A 198 21.21 -14.82 4.66
C GLN A 198 22.49 -14.00 4.51
N GLU A 199 22.52 -13.13 3.51
CA GLU A 199 23.59 -12.15 3.41
C GLU A 199 23.46 -11.13 4.54
N PRO A 200 24.59 -10.75 5.18
CA PRO A 200 24.60 -9.71 6.19
C PRO A 200 24.05 -8.40 5.61
N LEU A 201 23.11 -7.79 6.33
CA LEU A 201 22.53 -6.50 5.95
C LEU A 201 23.29 -5.37 6.65
N VAL A 202 23.72 -4.38 5.90
CA VAL A 202 24.44 -3.21 6.42
C VAL A 202 23.76 -1.95 5.90
N PHE A 203 23.55 -0.97 6.78
CA PHE A 203 23.05 0.35 6.40
C PHE A 203 24.08 1.43 6.75
N GLY A 204 24.24 2.40 5.85
CA GLY A 204 24.99 3.63 6.09
C GLY A 204 24.22 4.60 7.01
N LYS A 205 24.88 5.70 7.39
CA LYS A 205 24.22 6.76 8.16
C LYS A 205 23.14 7.45 7.34
N PRO A 206 21.95 7.74 7.92
CA PRO A 206 20.88 8.43 7.22
C PRO A 206 21.25 9.89 6.93
N LYS A 207 20.93 10.33 5.70
CA LYS A 207 20.85 11.75 5.34
C LYS A 207 19.37 12.16 5.37
N VAL A 208 19.06 13.26 6.08
CA VAL A 208 17.68 13.75 6.22
C VAL A 208 17.42 14.89 5.24
N ASN A 209 16.32 14.81 4.50
CA ASN A 209 15.86 15.84 3.57
C ASN A 209 14.34 16.12 3.80
N PRO A 210 13.92 17.40 3.86
CA PRO A 210 14.75 18.60 3.96
C PRO A 210 15.49 18.69 5.30
N SER A 211 16.39 19.67 5.46
CA SER A 211 17.02 19.99 6.75
C SER A 211 15.94 20.45 7.77
N LYS A 212 16.27 20.39 9.09
CA LYS A 212 15.35 20.83 10.16
C LYS A 212 14.86 22.26 9.91
N GLU A 213 15.78 23.17 9.61
CA GLU A 213 15.44 24.58 9.34
C GLU A 213 14.46 24.74 8.16
N ASN A 214 14.71 24.03 7.04
CA ASN A 214 13.84 24.11 5.86
C ASN A 214 12.47 23.45 6.12
N PHE A 215 12.42 22.36 6.87
CA PHE A 215 11.16 21.75 7.27
C PHE A 215 10.34 22.68 8.18
N GLU A 216 10.98 23.31 9.17
CA GLU A 216 10.32 24.25 10.07
C GLU A 216 9.78 25.48 9.31
N LYS A 217 10.53 26.03 8.34
CA LYS A 217 10.04 27.09 7.44
C LYS A 217 8.83 26.65 6.62
N ALA A 218 8.84 25.40 6.10
CA ALA A 218 7.71 24.85 5.37
C ALA A 218 6.47 24.69 6.29
N VAL A 219 6.67 24.30 7.56
CA VAL A 219 5.57 24.24 8.54
C VAL A 219 4.99 25.62 8.80
N GLU A 220 5.81 26.67 9.01
CA GLU A 220 5.32 28.04 9.18
C GLU A 220 4.51 28.51 7.96
N LYS A 221 5.00 28.23 6.74
CA LYS A 221 4.27 28.56 5.52
C LYS A 221 2.96 27.79 5.40
N ALA A 222 2.93 26.53 5.77
CA ALA A 222 1.70 25.73 5.80
C ALA A 222 0.67 26.29 6.80
N LYS A 223 1.12 26.80 7.96
CA LYS A 223 0.24 27.47 8.92
C LYS A 223 -0.38 28.76 8.36
N GLU A 224 0.34 29.50 7.50
CA GLU A 224 -0.25 30.67 6.82
C GLU A 224 -1.42 30.23 5.94
N TYR A 225 -1.31 29.11 5.19
CA TYR A 225 -2.41 28.56 4.40
C TYR A 225 -3.60 28.08 5.26
N VAL A 226 -3.32 27.51 6.44
CA VAL A 226 -4.39 27.16 7.39
C VAL A 226 -5.07 28.42 7.92
N ALA A 227 -4.30 29.44 8.30
CA ALA A 227 -4.83 30.72 8.84
C ALA A 227 -5.64 31.51 7.80
N SER A 228 -5.27 31.42 6.52
CA SER A 228 -6.03 32.07 5.42
C SER A 228 -7.29 31.29 5.02
N GLY A 229 -7.48 30.07 5.57
CA GLY A 229 -8.64 29.24 5.28
C GLY A 229 -8.54 28.41 3.99
N ASP A 230 -7.35 28.31 3.40
CA ASP A 230 -7.11 27.45 2.23
C ASP A 230 -7.32 25.96 2.55
N VAL A 231 -6.83 25.53 3.72
CA VAL A 231 -6.95 24.15 4.20
C VAL A 231 -7.20 24.12 5.71
N PHE A 232 -7.83 23.04 6.18
CA PHE A 232 -7.93 22.74 7.61
C PHE A 232 -6.66 22.06 8.13
N GLN A 233 -6.07 21.24 7.28
CA GLN A 233 -4.88 20.45 7.57
C GLN A 233 -4.12 20.16 6.27
N VAL A 234 -2.78 20.19 6.35
CA VAL A 234 -1.90 19.69 5.28
C VAL A 234 -0.78 18.84 5.89
N VAL A 235 -0.44 17.73 5.25
CA VAL A 235 0.61 16.83 5.74
C VAL A 235 1.92 17.13 5.03
N LEU A 236 2.93 17.58 5.78
CA LEU A 236 4.29 17.74 5.27
C LEU A 236 5.20 16.60 5.72
N SER A 237 6.14 16.20 4.86
CA SER A 237 6.98 15.04 5.12
C SER A 237 8.47 15.31 4.95
N LYS A 238 9.29 14.46 5.58
CA LYS A 238 10.73 14.42 5.39
C LYS A 238 11.20 13.00 5.12
N ARG A 239 12.35 12.88 4.45
CA ARG A 239 12.93 11.65 3.97
C ARG A 239 14.27 11.39 4.65
N TYR A 240 14.50 10.12 5.03
CA TYR A 240 15.77 9.58 5.53
C TYR A 240 16.34 8.68 4.44
N GLU A 241 17.47 9.07 3.87
CA GLU A 241 18.11 8.35 2.77
C GLU A 241 19.38 7.65 3.26
N PHE A 242 19.59 6.40 2.84
CA PHE A 242 20.76 5.59 3.21
C PHE A 242 21.35 4.90 1.99
N GLN A 243 22.64 4.59 2.08
CA GLN A 243 23.21 3.48 1.34
C GLN A 243 22.95 2.18 2.12
N PHE A 244 22.68 1.08 1.42
CA PHE A 244 22.58 -0.23 2.06
C PHE A 244 23.17 -1.32 1.18
N ARG A 245 23.52 -2.45 1.80
CA ARG A 245 24.00 -3.65 1.13
C ARG A 245 23.51 -4.89 1.87
N GLY A 246 23.16 -5.94 1.14
CA GLY A 246 22.66 -7.21 1.68
C GLY A 246 21.15 -7.39 1.46
N ASP A 247 20.56 -8.39 2.15
CA ASP A 247 19.18 -8.82 1.93
C ASP A 247 18.21 -8.17 2.92
N LEU A 248 17.21 -7.43 2.39
CA LEU A 248 16.18 -6.77 3.19
C LEU A 248 15.21 -7.73 3.90
N ILE A 249 15.30 -9.03 3.67
CA ILE A 249 14.50 -10.02 4.40
C ILE A 249 14.79 -9.95 5.91
N THR A 250 16.05 -9.67 6.28
CA THR A 250 16.46 -9.48 7.69
C THR A 250 15.83 -8.23 8.29
N PHE A 251 15.73 -7.15 7.51
CA PHE A 251 15.00 -5.95 7.91
C PHE A 251 13.49 -6.26 8.09
N TYR A 252 12.88 -6.96 7.14
CA TYR A 252 11.47 -7.34 7.23
C TYR A 252 11.19 -8.21 8.47
N SER A 253 12.04 -9.19 8.75
CA SER A 253 11.95 -10.01 9.97
C SER A 253 12.00 -9.16 11.24
N SER A 254 12.97 -8.23 11.31
CA SER A 254 13.10 -7.30 12.45
C SER A 254 11.88 -6.38 12.58
N LEU A 255 11.35 -5.89 11.45
CA LEU A 255 10.18 -5.02 11.44
C LEU A 255 8.91 -5.74 11.93
N ARG A 256 8.72 -7.02 11.56
CA ARG A 256 7.62 -7.86 12.04
C ARG A 256 7.59 -8.01 13.56
N GLU A 257 8.76 -8.06 14.20
CA GLU A 257 8.87 -8.17 15.65
C GLU A 257 8.68 -6.83 16.37
N ILE A 258 9.21 -5.74 15.78
CA ILE A 258 9.20 -4.40 16.39
C ILE A 258 7.85 -3.72 16.22
N ASN A 259 7.25 -3.83 15.04
CA ASN A 259 6.03 -3.11 14.68
C ASN A 259 5.06 -3.99 13.87
N PRO A 260 4.51 -5.07 14.47
CA PRO A 260 3.47 -5.84 13.81
C PRO A 260 2.28 -4.94 13.46
N SER A 261 1.69 -5.13 12.28
CA SER A 261 0.64 -4.26 11.75
C SER A 261 -0.39 -5.06 10.93
N PRO A 262 -1.60 -4.50 10.70
CA PRO A 262 -2.61 -5.12 9.85
C PRO A 262 -2.16 -5.34 8.41
N TYR A 263 -1.23 -4.53 7.92
CA TYR A 263 -0.67 -4.62 6.57
C TYR A 263 0.85 -4.69 6.66
N MET A 264 1.37 -5.90 6.73
CA MET A 264 2.78 -6.19 6.58
C MET A 264 3.04 -6.64 5.15
N TYR A 265 4.06 -6.09 4.52
CA TYR A 265 4.38 -6.43 3.14
C TYR A 265 5.86 -6.34 2.81
N PHE A 266 6.26 -7.22 1.90
CA PHE A 266 7.52 -7.15 1.18
C PHE A 266 7.22 -7.37 -0.31
N LEU A 267 7.51 -6.39 -1.13
CA LEU A 267 7.44 -6.47 -2.58
C LEU A 267 8.85 -6.39 -3.15
N LYS A 268 9.24 -7.36 -3.97
CA LYS A 268 10.47 -7.37 -4.76
C LYS A 268 10.13 -7.35 -6.24
N SER A 269 10.73 -6.47 -7.00
CA SER A 269 10.62 -6.40 -8.46
C SER A 269 11.98 -6.02 -9.05
N GLY A 270 12.79 -7.03 -9.32
CA GLY A 270 14.19 -6.86 -9.68
C GLY A 270 14.97 -6.20 -8.55
N GLU A 271 15.60 -5.07 -8.86
CA GLU A 271 16.39 -4.28 -7.90
C GLU A 271 15.54 -3.38 -6.99
N ARG A 272 14.22 -3.24 -7.26
CA ARG A 272 13.31 -2.46 -6.40
C ARG A 272 12.68 -3.33 -5.34
N GLN A 273 12.68 -2.82 -4.12
CA GLN A 273 12.07 -3.48 -2.98
C GLN A 273 11.28 -2.47 -2.16
N ILE A 274 10.10 -2.86 -1.71
CA ILE A 274 9.23 -2.07 -0.85
C ILE A 274 8.88 -2.94 0.36
N VAL A 275 9.30 -2.51 1.55
CA VAL A 275 9.17 -3.30 2.77
C VAL A 275 8.53 -2.45 3.85
N GLY A 276 7.35 -2.84 4.31
CA GLY A 276 6.59 -1.98 5.21
C GLY A 276 5.67 -2.70 6.19
N SER A 277 5.19 -1.89 7.15
CA SER A 277 4.24 -2.26 8.19
C SER A 277 3.19 -1.16 8.36
N SER A 278 2.30 -1.04 7.37
CA SER A 278 1.26 -0.01 7.38
C SER A 278 0.16 -0.34 8.39
N PRO A 279 -0.18 0.59 9.28
CA PRO A 279 -1.30 0.41 10.19
C PRO A 279 -2.65 0.71 9.55
N GLU A 280 -2.68 1.31 8.33
CA GLU A 280 -3.87 1.97 7.81
C GLU A 280 -4.28 1.43 6.45
N MET A 281 -5.55 0.99 6.38
CA MET A 281 -6.23 0.64 5.14
C MET A 281 -6.51 1.92 4.34
N LEU A 282 -6.17 1.90 3.05
CA LEU A 282 -6.66 2.92 2.12
C LEU A 282 -8.09 2.59 1.68
N VAL A 283 -8.25 1.41 1.09
CA VAL A 283 -9.56 0.91 0.63
C VAL A 283 -9.54 -0.59 0.47
N ARG A 284 -10.65 -1.23 0.80
CA ARG A 284 -10.93 -2.61 0.47
C ARG A 284 -12.23 -2.71 -0.30
N VAL A 285 -12.25 -3.57 -1.30
CA VAL A 285 -13.46 -4.01 -1.98
C VAL A 285 -13.55 -5.53 -1.86
N GLU A 286 -14.57 -6.01 -1.19
CA GLU A 286 -14.83 -7.43 -1.02
C GLU A 286 -16.30 -7.72 -1.33
N ASN A 287 -16.57 -8.61 -2.30
CA ASN A 287 -17.94 -8.93 -2.73
C ASN A 287 -18.78 -7.68 -3.05
N ARG A 288 -18.17 -6.71 -3.76
CA ARG A 288 -18.77 -5.42 -4.15
C ARG A 288 -19.09 -4.47 -3.00
N VAL A 289 -18.68 -4.76 -1.77
CA VAL A 289 -18.74 -3.82 -0.64
C VAL A 289 -17.41 -3.10 -0.56
N VAL A 290 -17.46 -1.77 -0.62
CA VAL A 290 -16.31 -0.88 -0.39
C VAL A 290 -16.23 -0.58 1.09
N GLU A 291 -15.04 -0.67 1.67
CA GLU A 291 -14.80 -0.23 3.05
C GLU A 291 -13.48 0.53 3.19
N THR A 292 -13.46 1.46 4.12
CA THR A 292 -12.25 2.17 4.58
C THR A 292 -12.37 2.43 6.08
N PHE A 293 -11.21 2.57 6.74
CA PHE A 293 -11.14 2.78 8.18
C PHE A 293 -10.39 4.07 8.50
N PRO A 294 -11.08 5.22 8.59
CA PRO A 294 -10.48 6.43 9.14
C PRO A 294 -9.95 6.18 10.55
N ILE A 295 -8.69 6.57 10.77
CA ILE A 295 -7.98 6.43 12.06
C ILE A 295 -7.45 7.80 12.44
N ALA A 296 -7.74 8.28 13.65
CA ALA A 296 -7.18 9.49 14.22
C ALA A 296 -7.00 9.35 15.74
N GLY A 297 -6.25 10.27 16.30
CA GLY A 297 -5.97 10.29 17.71
C GLY A 297 -5.10 9.13 18.19
N THR A 298 -4.20 9.41 19.10
CA THR A 298 -3.27 8.39 19.61
C THR A 298 -3.07 8.54 21.10
N ARG A 299 -3.14 7.43 21.83
CA ARG A 299 -2.67 7.32 23.21
C ARG A 299 -1.85 6.04 23.33
N PRO A 300 -0.86 5.99 24.22
CA PRO A 300 -0.08 4.79 24.45
C PRO A 300 -0.95 3.63 24.93
N CYS A 301 -0.56 2.41 24.58
CA CYS A 301 -1.09 1.19 25.15
C CYS A 301 -0.06 0.64 26.13
N VAL A 302 -0.44 0.52 27.40
CA VAL A 302 0.43 0.09 28.50
C VAL A 302 0.01 -1.29 29.01
N LYS A 303 0.83 -1.92 29.88
CA LYS A 303 0.52 -3.25 30.43
C LYS A 303 -0.69 -3.25 31.37
N ASP A 304 -1.00 -2.12 32.02
CA ASP A 304 -2.14 -2.02 32.95
C ASP A 304 -3.47 -1.82 32.18
N PRO A 305 -4.42 -2.78 32.26
CA PRO A 305 -5.72 -2.65 31.60
C PRO A 305 -6.59 -1.49 32.13
N ARG A 306 -6.43 -1.10 33.40
CA ARG A 306 -7.18 0.00 34.00
C ARG A 306 -6.72 1.33 33.42
N GLU A 307 -5.40 1.50 33.31
CA GLU A 307 -4.80 2.69 32.73
C GLU A 307 -5.14 2.80 31.24
N ASN A 308 -5.12 1.71 30.47
CA ASN A 308 -5.58 1.71 29.07
C ASN A 308 -7.04 2.16 28.95
N LYS A 309 -7.90 1.73 29.87
CA LYS A 309 -9.31 2.17 29.88
C LYS A 309 -9.45 3.66 30.21
N ARG A 310 -8.59 4.19 31.10
CA ARG A 310 -8.53 5.62 31.43
C ARG A 310 -8.09 6.43 30.21
N LEU A 311 -6.98 6.05 29.57
CA LEU A 311 -6.44 6.68 28.37
C LEU A 311 -7.44 6.65 27.19
N ALA A 312 -8.17 5.55 27.02
CA ALA A 312 -9.23 5.44 26.01
C ALA A 312 -10.37 6.44 26.26
N LYS A 313 -10.79 6.61 27.53
CA LYS A 313 -11.82 7.60 27.87
C LYS A 313 -11.33 9.03 27.64
N GLU A 314 -10.08 9.30 28.04
CA GLU A 314 -9.43 10.60 27.81
C GLU A 314 -9.39 10.92 26.31
N LEU A 315 -8.95 9.96 25.49
CA LEU A 315 -8.90 10.12 24.02
C LEU A 315 -10.28 10.44 23.44
N LEU A 316 -11.32 9.72 23.84
CA LEU A 316 -12.69 9.95 23.38
C LEU A 316 -13.31 11.24 23.92
N ALA A 317 -12.80 11.80 25.03
CA ALA A 317 -13.25 13.04 25.62
C ALA A 317 -12.54 14.28 25.04
N ASP A 318 -11.42 14.09 24.34
CA ASP A 318 -10.62 15.18 23.76
C ASP A 318 -11.35 15.80 22.57
N PRO A 319 -11.76 17.10 22.65
CA PRO A 319 -12.53 17.73 21.59
C PRO A 319 -11.76 17.88 20.27
N LYS A 320 -10.44 18.07 20.34
CA LYS A 320 -9.57 18.22 19.17
C LYS A 320 -9.48 16.89 18.41
N GLU A 321 -9.16 15.80 19.10
CA GLU A 321 -9.06 14.46 18.52
C GLU A 321 -10.39 14.01 17.88
N ARG A 322 -11.51 14.34 18.55
CA ARG A 322 -12.84 14.07 18.02
C ARG A 322 -13.16 14.85 16.76
N ALA A 323 -12.82 16.14 16.74
CA ALA A 323 -13.07 17.01 15.58
C ALA A 323 -12.24 16.56 14.38
N GLU A 324 -10.96 16.23 14.58
CA GLU A 324 -10.09 15.69 13.55
C GLU A 324 -10.65 14.36 13.01
N HIS A 325 -11.01 13.43 13.90
CA HIS A 325 -11.57 12.14 13.49
C HIS A 325 -12.88 12.30 12.72
N LEU A 326 -13.77 13.20 13.13
CA LEU A 326 -15.02 13.48 12.42
C LEU A 326 -14.76 14.00 11.01
N MET A 327 -13.79 14.89 10.85
CA MET A 327 -13.37 15.40 9.54
C MET A 327 -12.90 14.25 8.62
N LEU A 328 -12.11 13.31 9.13
CA LEU A 328 -11.65 12.16 8.36
C LEU A 328 -12.79 11.21 7.99
N VAL A 329 -13.75 10.99 8.89
CA VAL A 329 -14.95 10.18 8.60
C VAL A 329 -15.79 10.83 7.50
N ASP A 330 -16.01 12.14 7.55
CA ASP A 330 -16.77 12.85 6.54
C ASP A 330 -16.05 12.85 5.18
N LEU A 331 -14.72 13.00 5.19
CA LEU A 331 -13.91 12.85 3.98
C LEU A 331 -14.07 11.45 3.37
N ALA A 332 -13.96 10.41 4.19
CA ALA A 332 -14.13 9.02 3.74
C ALA A 332 -15.54 8.75 3.18
N ARG A 333 -16.59 9.26 3.86
CA ARG A 333 -17.99 9.17 3.39
C ARG A 333 -18.17 9.88 2.04
N ASN A 334 -17.58 11.05 1.87
CA ASN A 334 -17.63 11.80 0.63
C ASN A 334 -16.90 11.07 -0.50
N ASP A 335 -15.70 10.53 -0.24
CA ASP A 335 -14.88 9.85 -1.22
C ASP A 335 -15.58 8.56 -1.73
N ILE A 336 -16.01 7.65 -0.85
CA ILE A 336 -16.70 6.44 -1.29
C ILE A 336 -18.10 6.73 -1.84
N GLY A 337 -18.76 7.81 -1.39
CA GLY A 337 -20.09 8.22 -1.86
C GLY A 337 -20.16 8.46 -3.37
N LYS A 338 -19.04 8.81 -4.00
CA LYS A 338 -18.94 9.01 -5.45
C LYS A 338 -19.21 7.73 -6.26
N ILE A 339 -18.82 6.56 -5.72
CA ILE A 339 -18.77 5.28 -6.44
C ILE A 339 -19.72 4.21 -5.90
N VAL A 340 -20.44 4.47 -4.82
CA VAL A 340 -21.39 3.51 -4.22
C VAL A 340 -22.83 3.87 -4.55
N LYS A 341 -23.76 2.93 -4.40
CA LYS A 341 -25.19 3.11 -4.62
C LYS A 341 -25.73 4.19 -3.67
N PHE A 342 -26.64 5.02 -4.18
CA PHE A 342 -27.24 6.09 -3.39
C PHE A 342 -27.92 5.50 -2.12
N GLY A 343 -27.68 6.14 -0.97
CA GLY A 343 -28.20 5.69 0.33
C GLY A 343 -27.49 4.48 0.95
N SER A 344 -26.46 3.90 0.30
CA SER A 344 -25.75 2.72 0.83
C SER A 344 -24.57 3.07 1.75
N VAL A 345 -24.14 4.35 1.81
CA VAL A 345 -23.07 4.77 2.72
C VAL A 345 -23.52 4.61 4.16
N ARG A 346 -22.75 3.85 4.93
CA ARG A 346 -23.04 3.57 6.36
C ARG A 346 -21.74 3.67 7.16
N VAL A 347 -21.88 3.92 8.46
CA VAL A 347 -20.79 3.94 9.43
C VAL A 347 -21.11 2.92 10.54
N PRO A 348 -20.90 1.61 10.30
CA PRO A 348 -21.25 0.56 11.26
C PRO A 348 -20.50 0.67 12.59
N GLU A 349 -19.26 1.14 12.54
CA GLU A 349 -18.46 1.48 13.72
C GLU A 349 -18.11 2.94 13.66
N PHE A 350 -18.49 3.70 14.69
CA PHE A 350 -18.23 5.13 14.80
C PHE A 350 -17.51 5.45 16.09
N MET A 351 -16.33 6.09 15.99
CA MET A 351 -15.48 6.55 17.11
C MET A 351 -15.22 5.46 18.16
N LYS A 352 -14.89 4.22 17.72
CA LYS A 352 -14.47 3.16 18.65
C LYS A 352 -12.97 3.23 18.91
N VAL A 353 -12.56 2.93 20.15
CA VAL A 353 -11.14 2.81 20.47
C VAL A 353 -10.67 1.39 20.17
N HIS A 354 -9.77 1.28 19.20
CA HIS A 354 -9.06 0.05 18.89
C HIS A 354 -7.67 0.06 19.53
N ARG A 355 -7.30 -1.07 20.16
CA ARG A 355 -6.02 -1.25 20.82
C ARG A 355 -5.10 -2.09 19.94
N TYR A 356 -3.89 -1.59 19.81
CA TYR A 356 -2.77 -2.27 19.17
C TYR A 356 -1.67 -2.54 20.22
N SER A 357 -0.58 -3.19 19.83
CA SER A 357 0.50 -3.57 20.74
C SER A 357 1.06 -2.42 21.58
N HIS A 358 1.22 -1.24 20.99
CA HIS A 358 1.88 -0.10 21.62
C HIS A 358 1.02 1.16 21.76
N VAL A 359 -0.06 1.23 20.99
CA VAL A 359 -0.93 2.41 20.90
C VAL A 359 -2.40 2.03 20.82
N GLN A 360 -3.27 2.99 21.13
CA GLN A 360 -4.70 2.89 20.91
C GLN A 360 -5.18 4.13 20.13
N HIS A 361 -6.10 3.91 19.18
CA HIS A 361 -6.60 4.93 18.28
C HIS A 361 -8.12 4.99 18.28
N ILE A 362 -8.68 6.15 17.91
CA ILE A 362 -10.08 6.26 17.51
C ILE A 362 -10.18 5.75 16.07
N VAL A 363 -11.08 4.80 15.85
CA VAL A 363 -11.33 4.16 14.56
C VAL A 363 -12.81 4.23 14.23
N SER A 364 -13.14 4.52 12.99
CA SER A 364 -14.47 4.36 12.42
C SER A 364 -14.39 3.48 11.18
N GLN A 365 -15.48 2.77 10.88
CA GLN A 365 -15.61 2.00 9.63
C GLN A 365 -16.63 2.70 8.74
N VAL A 366 -16.24 3.04 7.51
CA VAL A 366 -17.14 3.59 6.50
C VAL A 366 -17.29 2.56 5.40
N VAL A 367 -18.55 2.19 5.07
CA VAL A 367 -18.86 1.17 4.05
C VAL A 367 -19.90 1.66 3.06
N GLY A 368 -19.91 1.07 1.86
CA GLY A 368 -20.94 1.30 0.85
C GLY A 368 -20.94 0.19 -0.21
N ASP A 369 -22.08 0.01 -0.87
CA ASP A 369 -22.26 -1.01 -1.90
C ASP A 369 -21.91 -0.40 -3.27
N LEU A 370 -20.92 -0.94 -4.00
CA LEU A 370 -20.50 -0.44 -5.32
C LEU A 370 -21.69 -0.34 -6.29
N LYS A 371 -21.74 0.76 -7.06
CA LYS A 371 -22.65 0.89 -8.21
C LYS A 371 -22.35 -0.23 -9.22
N ASP A 372 -23.35 -0.63 -10.00
CA ASP A 372 -23.23 -1.80 -10.88
C ASP A 372 -22.21 -1.58 -12.02
N ASP A 373 -22.02 -0.34 -12.45
CA ASP A 373 -21.03 0.09 -13.45
C ASP A 373 -19.64 0.37 -12.88
N GLN A 374 -19.46 0.39 -11.54
CA GLN A 374 -18.21 0.66 -10.86
C GLN A 374 -17.50 -0.63 -10.42
N LYS A 375 -16.17 -0.58 -10.38
CA LYS A 375 -15.29 -1.69 -9.98
C LYS A 375 -14.30 -1.26 -8.89
N SER A 376 -13.47 -2.20 -8.42
CA SER A 376 -12.47 -1.94 -7.39
C SER A 376 -11.42 -0.88 -7.79
N TYR A 377 -11.16 -0.70 -9.08
CA TYR A 377 -10.27 0.35 -9.61
C TYR A 377 -10.86 1.75 -9.37
N ASP A 378 -12.17 1.89 -9.57
CA ASP A 378 -12.88 3.14 -9.32
C ASP A 378 -12.92 3.47 -7.83
N ALA A 379 -13.04 2.43 -6.99
CA ALA A 379 -12.98 2.59 -5.53
C ALA A 379 -11.60 3.11 -5.08
N LEU A 380 -10.51 2.55 -5.60
CA LEU A 380 -9.18 3.05 -5.31
C LEU A 380 -9.01 4.51 -5.73
N ARG A 381 -9.39 4.84 -6.98
CA ARG A 381 -9.31 6.21 -7.51
C ARG A 381 -10.09 7.22 -6.66
N ALA A 382 -11.27 6.84 -6.19
CA ALA A 382 -12.15 7.74 -5.44
C ALA A 382 -11.54 8.18 -4.09
N VAL A 383 -10.78 7.31 -3.43
CA VAL A 383 -10.19 7.59 -2.12
C VAL A 383 -8.74 8.09 -2.21
N PHE A 384 -8.08 7.93 -3.36
CA PHE A 384 -6.65 8.21 -3.53
C PHE A 384 -6.33 9.69 -3.72
N PRO A 385 -5.21 10.18 -3.14
CA PRO A 385 -4.53 9.59 -2.00
C PRO A 385 -5.34 9.76 -0.72
N ALA A 386 -4.93 9.06 0.36
CA ALA A 386 -5.61 9.19 1.65
C ALA A 386 -5.52 10.61 2.21
N GLY A 387 -6.60 11.06 2.86
CA GLY A 387 -6.61 12.37 3.51
C GLY A 387 -5.63 12.48 4.68
N THR A 388 -5.39 11.37 5.38
CA THR A 388 -4.44 11.26 6.50
C THR A 388 -2.98 11.49 6.11
N VAL A 389 -2.65 11.44 4.82
CA VAL A 389 -1.30 11.71 4.29
C VAL A 389 -1.24 12.88 3.31
N SER A 390 -2.38 13.50 2.99
CA SER A 390 -2.46 14.69 2.14
C SER A 390 -3.01 15.89 2.91
N GLY A 391 -4.27 15.87 3.31
CA GLY A 391 -4.93 16.94 4.05
C GLY A 391 -6.36 17.17 3.57
N ALA A 392 -6.96 18.28 4.07
CA ALA A 392 -8.34 18.63 3.78
C ALA A 392 -8.48 20.17 3.63
N PRO A 393 -9.12 20.67 2.55
CA PRO A 393 -9.61 19.98 1.35
C PRO A 393 -8.47 19.31 0.54
N LYS A 394 -8.72 18.10 0.02
CA LYS A 394 -7.69 17.19 -0.52
C LYS A 394 -6.85 17.81 -1.65
N VAL A 395 -7.49 18.37 -2.69
CA VAL A 395 -6.78 18.92 -3.86
C VAL A 395 -5.91 20.10 -3.45
N ARG A 396 -6.46 21.03 -2.67
CA ARG A 396 -5.70 22.19 -2.20
C ARG A 396 -4.52 21.81 -1.32
N ALA A 397 -4.70 20.83 -0.44
CA ALA A 397 -3.60 20.29 0.37
C ALA A 397 -2.48 19.71 -0.51
N MET A 398 -2.83 18.98 -1.60
CA MET A 398 -1.83 18.44 -2.53
C MET A 398 -1.09 19.53 -3.32
N GLU A 399 -1.76 20.64 -3.68
CA GLU A 399 -1.10 21.79 -4.31
C GLU A 399 -0.07 22.41 -3.36
N ILE A 400 -0.43 22.60 -2.08
CA ILE A 400 0.47 23.13 -1.05
C ILE A 400 1.64 22.20 -0.78
N ILE A 401 1.40 20.89 -0.76
CA ILE A 401 2.47 19.87 -0.63
C ILE A 401 3.47 20.01 -1.77
N GLU A 402 3.00 20.17 -2.99
CA GLU A 402 3.85 20.31 -4.17
C GLU A 402 4.73 21.58 -4.13
N GLU A 403 4.19 22.66 -3.57
CA GLU A 403 4.93 23.92 -3.36
C GLU A 403 5.99 23.80 -2.25
N LEU A 404 5.66 23.10 -1.15
CA LEU A 404 6.48 23.13 0.06
C LEU A 404 7.47 21.95 0.19
N GLU A 405 7.21 20.83 -0.46
CA GLU A 405 8.13 19.70 -0.47
C GLU A 405 9.09 19.76 -1.67
N PRO A 406 10.42 19.70 -1.47
CA PRO A 406 11.38 19.87 -2.57
C PRO A 406 11.41 18.66 -3.52
N TYR A 407 10.91 17.50 -3.10
CA TYR A 407 10.95 16.26 -3.87
C TYR A 407 9.59 15.60 -3.95
N ARG A 408 9.31 14.99 -5.10
CA ARG A 408 8.16 14.11 -5.28
C ARG A 408 8.21 12.94 -4.30
N ARG A 409 7.03 12.52 -3.87
CA ARG A 409 6.89 11.49 -2.84
C ARG A 409 7.16 10.08 -3.33
N GLY A 410 6.98 9.83 -4.64
CA GLY A 410 7.05 8.48 -5.19
C GLY A 410 6.05 7.53 -4.52
N PRO A 411 6.47 6.33 -4.11
CA PRO A 411 5.57 5.37 -3.47
C PRO A 411 5.10 5.77 -2.05
N TYR A 412 5.82 6.65 -1.35
CA TYR A 412 5.38 7.14 -0.03
C TYR A 412 4.04 7.85 -0.12
N ALA A 413 3.13 7.59 0.82
CA ALA A 413 1.76 8.11 0.85
C ALA A 413 0.88 7.69 -0.35
N GLY A 414 1.34 6.75 -1.16
CA GLY A 414 0.59 6.08 -2.20
C GLY A 414 -0.19 4.88 -1.66
N ALA A 415 -0.35 3.85 -2.48
CA ALA A 415 -1.07 2.62 -2.15
C ALA A 415 -0.24 1.37 -2.45
N VAL A 416 -0.31 0.35 -1.59
CA VAL A 416 0.29 -0.95 -1.76
C VAL A 416 -0.75 -2.04 -1.50
N GLY A 417 -0.85 -3.02 -2.40
CA GLY A 417 -1.86 -4.06 -2.27
C GLY A 417 -2.12 -4.80 -3.56
N TYR A 418 -3.36 -5.19 -3.78
CA TYR A 418 -3.72 -6.02 -4.92
C TYR A 418 -5.10 -5.72 -5.51
N PHE A 419 -5.22 -6.03 -6.82
CA PHE A 419 -6.47 -6.29 -7.52
C PHE A 419 -6.54 -7.77 -7.83
N SER A 420 -7.55 -8.46 -7.31
CA SER A 420 -7.72 -9.90 -7.50
C SER A 420 -8.61 -10.23 -8.69
N TYR A 421 -8.39 -11.39 -9.31
CA TYR A 421 -9.20 -11.88 -10.42
C TYR A 421 -10.69 -12.04 -10.11
N ASN A 422 -11.06 -12.21 -8.82
CA ASN A 422 -12.45 -12.26 -8.40
C ASN A 422 -13.11 -10.88 -8.21
N GLY A 423 -12.44 -9.79 -8.63
CA GLY A 423 -12.92 -8.42 -8.53
C GLY A 423 -12.72 -7.76 -7.15
N ASN A 424 -12.19 -8.49 -6.18
CA ASN A 424 -11.81 -7.93 -4.90
C ASN A 424 -10.53 -7.07 -5.03
N ALA A 425 -10.34 -6.15 -4.11
CA ALA A 425 -9.11 -5.38 -3.95
C ALA A 425 -8.87 -5.06 -2.48
N ASP A 426 -7.61 -4.96 -2.09
CA ASP A 426 -7.23 -4.55 -0.74
C ASP A 426 -5.92 -3.77 -0.80
N PHE A 427 -5.97 -2.49 -0.43
CA PHE A 427 -4.84 -1.58 -0.49
C PHE A 427 -4.64 -0.88 0.85
N ALA A 428 -3.41 -0.91 1.33
CA ALA A 428 -2.95 -0.08 2.45
C ALA A 428 -2.33 1.22 1.94
N ILE A 429 -2.33 2.25 2.80
CA ILE A 429 -1.54 3.46 2.56
C ILE A 429 -0.06 3.09 2.72
N THR A 430 0.79 3.54 1.78
CA THR A 430 2.22 3.23 1.81
C THR A 430 2.95 4.16 2.78
N ILE A 431 2.79 3.89 4.07
CA ILE A 431 3.48 4.54 5.20
C ILE A 431 4.19 3.51 6.07
N ARG A 432 5.05 3.94 6.97
CA ARG A 432 5.87 3.03 7.78
C ARG A 432 6.62 2.02 6.91
N THR A 433 7.26 2.53 5.86
CA THR A 433 7.80 1.75 4.75
C THR A 433 9.21 2.18 4.42
N LEU A 434 10.07 1.21 4.16
CA LEU A 434 11.37 1.36 3.55
C LEU A 434 11.23 1.06 2.05
N PHE A 435 11.74 1.96 1.25
CA PHE A 435 11.81 1.85 -0.20
C PHE A 435 13.25 1.71 -0.61
N ALA A 436 13.55 0.76 -1.48
CA ALA A 436 14.91 0.51 -1.93
C ALA A 436 14.98 0.31 -3.44
N GLU A 437 16.04 0.80 -4.04
CA GLU A 437 16.44 0.51 -5.41
C GLU A 437 17.96 0.44 -5.48
N LYS A 438 18.50 -0.68 -5.98
CA LYS A 438 19.92 -0.98 -5.99
C LYS A 438 20.48 -0.94 -4.57
N GLU A 439 21.50 -0.10 -4.34
CA GLU A 439 22.15 0.09 -3.03
C GLU A 439 21.63 1.31 -2.26
N ARG A 440 20.54 1.93 -2.70
CA ARG A 440 19.95 3.11 -2.05
C ARG A 440 18.60 2.74 -1.44
N ALA A 441 18.41 3.15 -0.19
CA ALA A 441 17.14 3.00 0.49
C ALA A 441 16.69 4.31 1.12
N TYR A 442 15.39 4.48 1.31
CA TYR A 442 14.85 5.62 2.04
C TYR A 442 13.59 5.25 2.83
N ILE A 443 13.38 5.98 3.89
CA ILE A 443 12.18 6.00 4.71
C ILE A 443 11.62 7.41 4.66
N GLN A 444 10.30 7.57 4.57
CA GLN A 444 9.66 8.88 4.58
C GLN A 444 8.53 8.89 5.62
N ALA A 445 8.40 10.01 6.34
CA ALA A 445 7.38 10.20 7.36
C ALA A 445 6.89 11.65 7.35
N GLY A 446 5.60 11.85 7.62
CA GLY A 446 4.96 13.16 7.60
C GLY A 446 4.18 13.49 8.89
N ALA A 447 3.97 14.77 9.12
CA ALA A 447 3.16 15.31 10.19
C ALA A 447 2.02 16.18 9.62
N GLY A 448 0.86 16.10 10.24
CA GLY A 448 -0.33 16.90 9.89
C GLY A 448 -0.25 18.29 10.48
N ILE A 449 -0.10 19.30 9.64
CA ILE A 449 0.03 20.70 10.06
C ILE A 449 -1.35 21.34 10.15
N VAL A 450 -1.64 21.87 11.31
CA VAL A 450 -2.86 22.61 11.68
C VAL A 450 -2.50 23.98 12.29
N ALA A 451 -3.48 24.81 12.57
CA ALA A 451 -3.26 26.16 13.11
C ALA A 451 -2.37 26.20 14.35
N ASP A 452 -2.55 25.25 15.28
CA ASP A 452 -1.82 25.17 16.54
C ASP A 452 -0.47 24.44 16.43
N SER A 453 -0.08 23.98 15.24
CA SER A 453 1.19 23.26 15.04
C SER A 453 2.39 24.11 15.43
N VAL A 454 3.36 23.48 16.09
CA VAL A 454 4.64 24.09 16.47
C VAL A 454 5.72 23.44 15.62
N PRO A 455 6.45 24.18 14.76
CA PRO A 455 7.38 23.62 13.77
C PRO A 455 8.36 22.59 14.32
N GLU A 456 8.98 22.91 15.45
CA GLU A 456 9.91 21.98 16.11
C GLU A 456 9.23 20.68 16.59
N LYS A 457 8.01 20.74 17.09
CA LYS A 457 7.25 19.55 17.51
C LYS A 457 6.91 18.67 16.33
N GLU A 458 6.52 19.27 15.19
CA GLU A 458 6.19 18.54 13.96
C GLU A 458 7.43 17.84 13.38
N TRP A 459 8.61 18.48 13.48
CA TRP A 459 9.88 17.83 13.13
C TRP A 459 10.09 16.55 13.95
N PHE A 460 9.92 16.60 15.26
CA PHE A 460 10.08 15.43 16.13
C PHE A 460 8.95 14.42 15.97
N GLU A 461 7.73 14.85 15.62
CA GLU A 461 6.63 13.91 15.31
C GLU A 461 6.98 13.03 14.13
N THR A 462 7.59 13.58 13.08
CA THR A 462 8.06 12.77 11.94
C THR A 462 9.19 11.81 12.36
N ASP A 463 10.09 12.18 13.29
CA ASP A 463 11.10 11.27 13.86
C ASP A 463 10.44 10.11 14.60
N HIS A 464 9.45 10.37 15.45
CA HIS A 464 8.70 9.35 16.17
C HIS A 464 7.98 8.38 15.21
N LYS A 465 7.41 8.91 14.10
CA LYS A 465 6.77 8.08 13.09
C LYS A 465 7.76 7.19 12.32
N ALA A 466 9.00 7.59 12.18
CA ALA A 466 10.07 6.80 11.56
C ALA A 466 10.77 5.85 12.55
N GLU A 467 10.59 6.03 13.86
CA GLU A 467 11.38 5.37 14.91
C GLU A 467 11.35 3.84 14.82
N ALA A 468 10.19 3.24 14.58
CA ALA A 468 10.06 1.77 14.50
C ALA A 468 10.89 1.21 13.33
N LEU A 469 10.87 1.89 12.17
CA LEU A 469 11.67 1.52 11.00
C LEU A 469 13.16 1.70 11.28
N MET A 470 13.55 2.81 11.94
CA MET A 470 14.94 3.06 12.31
C MET A 470 15.48 2.04 13.32
N LYS A 471 14.63 1.59 14.27
CA LYS A 471 14.95 0.48 15.18
C LYS A 471 15.13 -0.83 14.43
N ALA A 472 14.26 -1.10 13.42
CA ALA A 472 14.38 -2.29 12.57
C ALA A 472 15.66 -2.26 11.72
N VAL A 473 16.04 -1.10 11.16
CA VAL A 473 17.32 -0.88 10.48
C VAL A 473 18.50 -1.23 11.37
N LYS A 474 18.53 -0.68 12.60
CA LYS A 474 19.61 -0.95 13.57
C LYS A 474 19.67 -2.43 13.98
N LYS A 475 18.51 -3.06 14.23
CA LYS A 475 18.43 -4.47 14.62
C LYS A 475 18.89 -5.40 13.50
N ALA A 476 18.51 -5.10 12.26
CA ALA A 476 18.83 -5.91 11.09
C ALA A 476 20.29 -5.77 10.63
N GLY A 477 20.85 -4.57 10.72
CA GLY A 477 22.15 -4.24 10.16
C GLY A 477 23.35 -4.53 11.06
N GLY A 478 23.16 -5.10 12.28
CA GLY A 478 24.28 -5.16 13.24
C GLY A 478 24.88 -3.78 13.50
N GLN A 479 25.32 -3.46 14.68
CA GLN A 479 25.91 -2.14 14.98
C GLN A 479 27.13 -1.88 14.09
N SER A 480 26.99 -1.02 13.06
CA SER A 480 28.14 -0.28 12.58
C SER A 480 28.33 0.92 13.54
N ASN A 481 29.37 0.83 14.35
CA ASN A 481 29.87 1.93 15.20
C ASN A 481 30.13 3.19 14.37
#